data_7d101ae6bdf42a2232e5b2f3995a60f1
#
_entry.id   7d101ae6bdf42a2232e5b2f3995a60f1
#
_cell.length_a   1.000
_cell.length_b   1.000
_cell.length_c   1.000
_cell.angle_alpha   90.00
_cell.angle_beta   90.00
_cell.angle_gamma   90.00
#
_symmetry.space_group_name_H-M   'P 1'
#
loop_
_entity.id
_entity.type
_entity.pdbx_description
1 polymer ?
#
loop_
_entity_poly.entity_id
_entity_poly.type
_entity_poly.pdbx_seq_one_letter_code
_entity_poly.pdbx_strand_id
1 'polypeptide(L)'
;MQRVIVLVVVALALVGLGWILWGPKGKAGLDPAQGARFALGSEGAPVTVVDFSNYLCGHCQNHALNVLPRLKAEYIDTGKVRYLFRDFPFPGQANVIRASEAAACAADQGRYYDYHEVLFRAASSWGNLEGSVLDRYLVDLAGQMGLDENAFAQCLASGKHRQGVLADQKLATDLGLTGTPTFFIAGEKRTGFLSYEEWKNLLDKALAEKK
;
A
#
# COMPACT_ATOMS: atom_id res chain seq x y z
N MET A 1 -24.30 -14.34 52.06
CA MET A 1 -23.06 -14.34 51.29
C MET A 1 -23.18 -15.15 49.98
N GLN A 2 -23.66 -16.37 49.98
CA GLN A 2 -23.75 -17.25 48.80
C GLN A 2 -24.58 -16.66 47.63
N ARG A 3 -25.72 -16.00 47.91
CA ARG A 3 -26.57 -15.37 46.86
C ARG A 3 -25.91 -14.18 46.16
N VAL A 4 -25.07 -13.41 46.87
CA VAL A 4 -24.35 -12.28 46.29
C VAL A 4 -23.22 -12.75 45.36
N ILE A 5 -22.54 -13.82 45.76
CA ILE A 5 -21.48 -14.41 44.93
C ILE A 5 -22.02 -14.93 43.62
N VAL A 6 -23.16 -15.61 43.63
CA VAL A 6 -23.82 -16.12 42.41
C VAL A 6 -24.23 -14.99 41.47
N LEU A 7 -24.77 -13.89 41.99
CA LEU A 7 -25.19 -12.74 41.19
C LEU A 7 -23.96 -12.04 40.53
N VAL A 8 -22.85 -11.94 41.25
CA VAL A 8 -21.60 -11.36 40.69
C VAL A 8 -21.01 -12.24 39.60
N VAL A 9 -20.99 -13.55 39.77
CA VAL A 9 -20.48 -14.49 38.75
C VAL A 9 -21.35 -14.47 37.49
N VAL A 10 -22.68 -14.42 37.64
CA VAL A 10 -23.61 -14.32 36.50
C VAL A 10 -23.45 -12.98 35.76
N ALA A 11 -23.29 -11.86 36.50
CA ALA A 11 -23.06 -10.54 35.88
C ALA A 11 -21.73 -10.50 35.11
N LEU A 12 -20.66 -11.07 35.65
CA LEU A 12 -19.37 -11.15 34.95
C LEU A 12 -19.43 -12.06 33.72
N ALA A 13 -20.16 -13.17 33.79
CA ALA A 13 -20.38 -14.05 32.65
C ALA A 13 -21.18 -13.36 31.51
N LEU A 14 -22.21 -12.57 31.86
CA LEU A 14 -22.99 -11.82 30.87
C LEU A 14 -22.20 -10.66 30.24
N VAL A 15 -21.35 -9.98 31.01
CA VAL A 15 -20.43 -8.96 30.49
C VAL A 15 -19.40 -9.59 29.57
N GLY A 16 -18.83 -10.76 29.93
CA GLY A 16 -17.91 -11.52 29.10
C GLY A 16 -18.54 -12.00 27.79
N LEU A 17 -19.78 -12.50 27.85
CA LEU A 17 -20.53 -12.91 26.67
C LEU A 17 -20.87 -11.71 25.75
N GLY A 18 -21.20 -10.56 26.32
CA GLY A 18 -21.45 -9.32 25.59
C GLY A 18 -20.21 -8.85 24.83
N TRP A 19 -19.02 -8.99 25.40
CA TRP A 19 -17.75 -8.68 24.75
C TRP A 19 -17.41 -9.64 23.61
N ILE A 20 -17.72 -10.92 23.75
CA ILE A 20 -17.53 -11.93 22.69
C ILE A 20 -18.52 -11.71 21.53
N LEU A 21 -19.75 -11.28 21.83
CA LEU A 21 -20.79 -11.08 20.82
C LEU A 21 -20.77 -9.68 20.19
N TRP A 22 -20.24 -8.66 20.88
CA TRP A 22 -20.24 -7.27 20.46
C TRP A 22 -18.86 -6.59 20.51
N GLY A 23 -17.80 -7.33 20.73
CA GLY A 23 -16.46 -6.81 20.55
C GLY A 23 -16.32 -6.19 19.14
N PRO A 24 -15.47 -5.19 18.93
CA PRO A 24 -15.31 -4.54 17.63
C PRO A 24 -14.96 -5.61 16.58
N LYS A 25 -15.96 -6.04 15.84
CA LYS A 25 -15.77 -6.87 14.64
C LYS A 25 -15.04 -5.97 13.68
N GLY A 26 -13.71 -6.15 13.56
CA GLY A 26 -13.01 -5.67 12.39
C GLY A 26 -13.87 -6.10 11.19
N LYS A 27 -14.09 -5.19 10.22
CA LYS A 27 -14.96 -5.48 9.07
C LYS A 27 -14.47 -6.75 8.40
N ALA A 28 -15.03 -7.89 8.80
CA ALA A 28 -14.72 -9.20 8.23
C ALA A 28 -15.08 -9.13 6.75
N GLY A 29 -14.12 -9.42 5.86
CA GLY A 29 -14.35 -9.53 4.42
C GLY A 29 -13.68 -8.48 3.54
N LEU A 30 -12.88 -7.52 4.06
CA LEU A 30 -12.11 -6.63 3.19
C LEU A 30 -10.87 -7.36 2.67
N ASP A 31 -10.82 -7.55 1.35
CA ASP A 31 -9.64 -8.09 0.68
C ASP A 31 -8.67 -6.94 0.32
N PRO A 32 -7.45 -6.90 0.89
CA PRO A 32 -6.47 -5.88 0.55
C PRO A 32 -6.06 -5.89 -0.92
N ALA A 33 -6.22 -7.00 -1.64
CA ALA A 33 -5.87 -7.12 -3.05
C ALA A 33 -7.00 -6.65 -3.99
N GLN A 34 -8.26 -6.63 -3.53
CA GLN A 34 -9.42 -6.33 -4.37
C GLN A 34 -9.35 -4.92 -4.94
N GLY A 35 -9.40 -4.78 -6.28
CA GLY A 35 -9.39 -3.49 -6.98
C GLY A 35 -8.02 -2.77 -6.93
N ALA A 36 -6.91 -3.49 -6.66
CA ALA A 36 -5.58 -2.93 -6.82
C ALA A 36 -5.34 -2.53 -8.28
N ARG A 37 -4.84 -1.30 -8.47
CA ARG A 37 -4.70 -0.69 -9.80
C ARG A 37 -3.37 -1.01 -10.47
N PHE A 38 -2.34 -1.25 -9.67
CA PHE A 38 -0.96 -1.39 -10.16
C PHE A 38 -0.36 -2.70 -9.64
N ALA A 39 0.12 -3.51 -10.59
CA ALA A 39 0.65 -4.84 -10.30
C ALA A 39 1.98 -5.08 -11.02
N LEU A 40 2.87 -5.81 -10.38
CA LEU A 40 4.01 -6.50 -10.99
C LEU A 40 3.79 -8.00 -10.92
N GLY A 41 4.28 -8.72 -11.91
CA GLY A 41 4.18 -10.18 -11.97
C GLY A 41 2.87 -10.69 -12.53
N SER A 42 2.77 -12.01 -12.61
CA SER A 42 1.65 -12.72 -13.23
C SER A 42 0.40 -12.73 -12.36
N GLU A 43 -0.78 -12.62 -12.96
CA GLU A 43 -2.06 -12.82 -12.27
C GLU A 43 -2.20 -14.23 -11.68
N GLY A 44 -1.60 -15.24 -12.32
CA GLY A 44 -1.61 -16.63 -11.86
C GLY A 44 -0.52 -16.96 -10.84
N ALA A 45 0.23 -15.99 -10.32
CA ALA A 45 1.27 -16.26 -9.31
C ALA A 45 0.64 -16.84 -8.03
N PRO A 46 1.25 -17.91 -7.45
CA PRO A 46 0.70 -18.59 -6.27
C PRO A 46 0.67 -17.73 -5.00
N VAL A 47 1.51 -16.71 -4.91
CA VAL A 47 1.57 -15.81 -3.74
C VAL A 47 1.28 -14.39 -4.19
N THR A 48 0.36 -13.72 -3.49
CA THR A 48 0.09 -12.29 -3.66
C THR A 48 0.67 -11.51 -2.49
N VAL A 49 1.35 -10.43 -2.81
CA VAL A 49 1.80 -9.40 -1.88
C VAL A 49 1.03 -8.12 -2.16
N VAL A 50 0.52 -7.47 -1.12
CA VAL A 50 -0.07 -6.12 -1.22
C VAL A 50 0.73 -5.19 -0.33
N ASP A 51 1.26 -4.12 -0.90
CA ASP A 51 2.05 -3.07 -0.24
C ASP A 51 1.24 -1.79 -0.11
N PHE A 52 0.92 -1.41 1.11
CA PHE A 52 0.37 -0.08 1.44
C PHE A 52 1.51 0.85 1.82
N SER A 53 1.85 1.75 0.94
CA SER A 53 3.02 2.62 1.08
C SER A 53 2.70 4.10 0.86
N ASN A 54 3.65 4.93 1.31
CA ASN A 54 3.58 6.39 1.25
C ASN A 54 4.89 6.92 0.69
N TYR A 55 4.82 7.78 -0.32
CA TYR A 55 6.00 8.31 -1.01
C TYR A 55 6.94 9.17 -0.15
N LEU A 56 6.46 9.71 0.98
CA LEU A 56 7.29 10.45 1.94
C LEU A 56 7.72 9.62 3.16
N CYS A 57 7.43 8.31 3.17
CA CYS A 57 7.88 7.43 4.23
C CYS A 57 9.27 6.86 3.92
N GLY A 58 10.26 7.13 4.77
CA GLY A 58 11.64 6.66 4.58
C GLY A 58 11.78 5.13 4.55
N HIS A 59 10.97 4.39 5.32
CA HIS A 59 10.94 2.92 5.27
C HIS A 59 10.35 2.39 3.96
N CYS A 60 9.32 3.08 3.41
CA CYS A 60 8.77 2.76 2.10
C CYS A 60 9.79 3.01 0.99
N GLN A 61 10.49 4.16 1.06
CA GLN A 61 11.58 4.48 0.14
C GLN A 61 12.68 3.41 0.17
N ASN A 62 13.13 3.01 1.37
CA ASN A 62 14.14 1.96 1.51
C ASN A 62 13.66 0.63 0.92
N HIS A 63 12.40 0.25 1.18
CA HIS A 63 11.82 -0.94 0.56
C HIS A 63 11.80 -0.84 -0.96
N ALA A 64 11.24 0.23 -1.52
CA ALA A 64 11.09 0.41 -2.96
C ALA A 64 12.42 0.44 -3.72
N LEU A 65 13.46 1.06 -3.13
CA LEU A 65 14.73 1.27 -3.81
C LEU A 65 15.77 0.17 -3.58
N ASN A 66 15.72 -0.52 -2.44
CA ASN A 66 16.77 -1.47 -2.05
C ASN A 66 16.29 -2.93 -1.90
N VAL A 67 15.01 -3.14 -1.60
CA VAL A 67 14.46 -4.48 -1.36
C VAL A 67 13.64 -4.96 -2.56
N LEU A 68 12.69 -4.16 -3.04
CA LEU A 68 11.80 -4.51 -4.14
C LEU A 68 12.53 -4.93 -5.43
N PRO A 69 13.65 -4.31 -5.86
CA PRO A 69 14.37 -4.75 -7.05
C PRO A 69 14.87 -6.21 -6.96
N ARG A 70 15.32 -6.63 -5.77
CA ARG A 70 15.72 -8.03 -5.53
C ARG A 70 14.53 -8.96 -5.52
N LEU A 71 13.44 -8.57 -4.85
CA LEU A 71 12.19 -9.33 -4.87
C LEU A 71 11.64 -9.47 -6.29
N LYS A 72 11.77 -8.41 -7.10
CA LYS A 72 11.37 -8.43 -8.50
C LYS A 72 12.12 -9.49 -9.27
N ALA A 73 13.45 -9.49 -9.22
CA ALA A 73 14.28 -10.43 -9.94
C ALA A 73 14.08 -11.90 -9.50
N GLU A 74 13.94 -12.16 -8.20
CA GLU A 74 13.96 -13.52 -7.65
C GLU A 74 12.56 -14.16 -7.52
N TYR A 75 11.51 -13.35 -7.38
CA TYR A 75 10.16 -13.85 -7.11
C TYR A 75 9.10 -13.36 -8.11
N ILE A 76 9.13 -12.08 -8.51
CA ILE A 76 8.08 -11.51 -9.33
C ILE A 76 8.29 -11.87 -10.81
N ASP A 77 9.46 -11.62 -11.35
CA ASP A 77 9.81 -11.93 -12.76
C ASP A 77 9.87 -13.45 -13.02
N THR A 78 10.04 -14.25 -11.95
CA THR A 78 9.99 -15.72 -12.02
C THR A 78 8.59 -16.30 -11.90
N GLY A 79 7.56 -15.45 -11.80
CA GLY A 79 6.15 -15.85 -11.74
C GLY A 79 5.70 -16.43 -10.40
N LYS A 80 6.52 -16.36 -9.35
CA LYS A 80 6.20 -16.88 -8.01
C LYS A 80 5.33 -15.94 -7.19
N VAL A 81 5.46 -14.63 -7.42
CA VAL A 81 4.78 -13.58 -6.65
C VAL A 81 4.12 -12.59 -7.58
N ARG A 82 2.86 -12.24 -7.27
CA ARG A 82 2.19 -11.04 -7.77
C ARG A 82 2.31 -9.96 -6.71
N TYR A 83 2.84 -8.80 -7.07
CA TYR A 83 3.05 -7.67 -6.18
C TYR A 83 2.11 -6.52 -6.55
N LEU A 84 1.30 -6.08 -5.60
CA LEU A 84 0.29 -5.04 -5.76
C LEU A 84 0.66 -3.84 -4.90
N PHE A 85 0.68 -2.65 -5.48
CA PHE A 85 0.92 -1.41 -4.75
C PHE A 85 -0.40 -0.68 -4.45
N ARG A 86 -0.50 -0.10 -3.25
CA ARG A 86 -1.60 0.71 -2.77
C ARG A 86 -1.10 2.01 -2.18
N ASP A 87 -1.69 3.10 -2.58
CA ASP A 87 -1.39 4.41 -2.03
C ASP A 87 -1.95 4.56 -0.62
N PHE A 88 -1.08 4.96 0.33
CA PHE A 88 -1.53 5.27 1.68
C PHE A 88 -1.00 6.65 2.13
N PRO A 89 -1.48 7.76 1.53
CA PRO A 89 -1.23 9.10 2.04
C PRO A 89 -1.91 9.27 3.40
N PHE A 90 -1.22 9.93 4.35
CA PHE A 90 -1.81 10.25 5.64
C PHE A 90 -2.69 11.51 5.57
N PRO A 91 -3.58 11.74 6.56
CA PRO A 91 -4.35 12.96 6.61
C PRO A 91 -3.47 14.22 6.52
N GLY A 92 -3.86 15.17 5.68
CA GLY A 92 -3.12 16.43 5.47
C GLY A 92 -2.01 16.37 4.42
N GLN A 93 -1.66 15.20 3.87
CA GLN A 93 -0.62 15.07 2.85
C GLN A 93 -1.17 15.25 1.42
N ALA A 94 -1.62 16.46 1.09
CA ALA A 94 -2.13 16.77 -0.25
C ALA A 94 -1.08 16.57 -1.35
N ASN A 95 0.19 16.83 -1.04
CA ASN A 95 1.34 16.60 -1.91
C ASN A 95 1.57 15.12 -2.22
N VAL A 96 1.42 14.22 -1.23
CA VAL A 96 1.51 12.78 -1.45
C VAL A 96 0.35 12.29 -2.32
N ILE A 97 -0.88 12.75 -2.07
CA ILE A 97 -2.02 12.45 -2.95
C ILE A 97 -1.70 12.86 -4.38
N ARG A 98 -1.14 14.06 -4.56
CA ARG A 98 -0.79 14.58 -5.88
C ARG A 98 0.31 13.78 -6.57
N ALA A 99 1.35 13.37 -5.83
CA ALA A 99 2.40 12.48 -6.33
C ALA A 99 1.85 11.10 -6.72
N SER A 100 0.92 10.55 -5.95
CA SER A 100 0.21 9.31 -6.28
C SER A 100 -0.65 9.44 -7.56
N GLU A 101 -1.33 10.57 -7.74
CA GLU A 101 -2.04 10.88 -9.00
C GLU A 101 -1.07 10.93 -10.18
N ALA A 102 0.12 11.52 -10.00
CA ALA A 102 1.16 11.60 -11.02
C ALA A 102 1.69 10.20 -11.40
N ALA A 103 1.94 9.33 -10.43
CA ALA A 103 2.33 7.93 -10.71
C ALA A 103 1.24 7.20 -11.52
N ALA A 104 -0.03 7.44 -11.20
CA ALA A 104 -1.14 6.89 -11.97
C ALA A 104 -1.23 7.47 -13.39
N CYS A 105 -0.85 8.74 -13.61
CA CYS A 105 -0.74 9.32 -14.96
C CYS A 105 0.42 8.69 -15.75
N ALA A 106 1.53 8.31 -15.10
CA ALA A 106 2.58 7.53 -15.76
C ALA A 106 2.10 6.13 -16.14
N ALA A 107 1.18 5.55 -15.38
CA ALA A 107 0.54 4.27 -15.72
C ALA A 107 -0.26 4.33 -17.02
N ASP A 108 -0.90 5.45 -17.35
CA ASP A 108 -1.61 5.66 -18.62
C ASP A 108 -0.67 5.58 -19.82
N GLN A 109 0.64 5.75 -19.59
CA GLN A 109 1.72 5.61 -20.59
C GLN A 109 2.54 4.32 -20.39
N GLY A 110 2.03 3.37 -19.56
CA GLY A 110 2.67 2.07 -19.32
C GLY A 110 3.91 2.13 -18.41
N ARG A 111 4.18 3.25 -17.71
CA ARG A 111 5.42 3.50 -16.98
C ARG A 111 5.21 3.73 -15.48
N TYR A 112 4.20 3.07 -14.89
CA TYR A 112 3.89 3.25 -13.46
C TYR A 112 5.08 3.01 -12.55
N TYR A 113 5.68 1.81 -12.61
CA TYR A 113 6.73 1.43 -11.66
C TYR A 113 8.05 2.16 -11.87
N ASP A 114 8.34 2.58 -13.11
CA ASP A 114 9.50 3.42 -13.38
C ASP A 114 9.34 4.81 -12.74
N TYR A 115 8.15 5.40 -12.89
CA TYR A 115 7.83 6.70 -12.29
C TYR A 115 7.73 6.61 -10.76
N HIS A 116 7.16 5.53 -10.25
CA HIS A 116 7.10 5.19 -8.83
C HIS A 116 8.49 5.17 -8.17
N GLU A 117 9.46 4.50 -8.81
CA GLU A 117 10.84 4.47 -8.33
C GLU A 117 11.45 5.88 -8.28
N VAL A 118 11.25 6.67 -9.35
CA VAL A 118 11.78 8.03 -9.44
C VAL A 118 11.13 8.96 -8.40
N LEU A 119 9.84 8.81 -8.13
CA LEU A 119 9.17 9.56 -7.06
C LEU A 119 9.79 9.29 -5.69
N PHE A 120 10.11 8.04 -5.36
CA PHE A 120 10.80 7.71 -4.12
C PHE A 120 12.21 8.28 -4.08
N ARG A 121 12.98 8.19 -5.18
CA ARG A 121 14.33 8.78 -5.26
C ARG A 121 14.32 10.29 -5.06
N ALA A 122 13.32 10.97 -5.60
CA ALA A 122 13.18 12.41 -5.57
C ALA A 122 12.38 12.93 -4.36
N ALA A 123 12.02 12.09 -3.38
CA ALA A 123 11.10 12.44 -2.28
C ALA A 123 11.53 13.71 -1.51
N SER A 124 12.82 13.89 -1.28
CA SER A 124 13.35 15.10 -0.61
C SER A 124 13.19 16.37 -1.44
N SER A 125 13.12 16.26 -2.77
CA SER A 125 13.02 17.41 -3.68
C SER A 125 11.60 17.93 -3.82
N TRP A 126 10.60 17.03 -3.83
CA TRP A 126 9.20 17.41 -4.01
C TRP A 126 8.36 17.38 -2.72
N GLY A 127 8.87 16.74 -1.67
CA GLY A 127 8.08 16.47 -0.45
C GLY A 127 7.57 17.71 0.28
N ASN A 128 8.18 18.87 0.04
CA ASN A 128 7.75 20.17 0.60
C ASN A 128 7.12 21.09 -0.45
N LEU A 129 6.92 20.62 -1.68
CA LEU A 129 6.29 21.42 -2.73
C LEU A 129 4.76 21.25 -2.68
N GLU A 130 4.04 22.30 -3.09
CA GLU A 130 2.59 22.32 -3.13
C GLU A 130 2.06 23.03 -4.38
N GLY A 131 0.79 22.82 -4.69
CA GLY A 131 0.07 23.51 -5.76
C GLY A 131 0.76 23.40 -7.11
N SER A 132 0.79 24.49 -7.86
CA SER A 132 1.34 24.54 -9.22
C SER A 132 2.87 24.32 -9.27
N VAL A 133 3.58 24.55 -8.17
CA VAL A 133 5.03 24.28 -8.10
C VAL A 133 5.27 22.77 -8.09
N LEU A 134 4.51 22.05 -7.29
CA LEU A 134 4.53 20.58 -7.26
C LEU A 134 4.11 20.00 -8.62
N ASP A 135 3.00 20.49 -9.19
CA ASP A 135 2.50 20.00 -10.47
C ASP A 135 3.55 20.09 -11.57
N ARG A 136 4.22 21.25 -11.67
CA ARG A 136 5.30 21.47 -12.65
C ARG A 136 6.47 20.51 -12.42
N TYR A 137 6.91 20.38 -11.17
CA TYR A 137 7.97 19.45 -10.82
C TYR A 137 7.64 18.00 -11.25
N LEU A 138 6.40 17.55 -11.00
CA LEU A 138 5.97 16.20 -11.36
C LEU A 138 5.90 16.00 -12.88
N VAL A 139 5.49 17.03 -13.65
CA VAL A 139 5.50 17.00 -15.12
C VAL A 139 6.92 16.98 -15.66
N ASP A 140 7.79 17.86 -15.15
CA ASP A 140 9.21 17.90 -15.55
C ASP A 140 9.91 16.55 -15.29
N LEU A 141 9.58 15.91 -14.16
CA LEU A 141 10.09 14.58 -13.82
C LEU A 141 9.65 13.52 -14.84
N ALA A 142 8.40 13.58 -15.30
CA ALA A 142 7.89 12.70 -16.35
C ALA A 142 8.61 12.93 -17.70
N GLY A 143 8.85 14.18 -18.07
CA GLY A 143 9.62 14.54 -19.27
C GLY A 143 11.05 14.01 -19.25
N GLN A 144 11.74 14.11 -18.08
CA GLN A 144 13.09 13.56 -17.91
C GLN A 144 13.13 12.03 -18.10
N MET A 145 12.02 11.34 -17.91
CA MET A 145 11.87 9.91 -18.15
C MET A 145 11.44 9.58 -19.59
N GLY A 146 11.26 10.58 -20.45
CA GLY A 146 10.80 10.43 -21.82
C GLY A 146 9.31 10.12 -21.98
N LEU A 147 8.49 10.47 -20.98
CA LEU A 147 7.05 10.44 -21.09
C LEU A 147 6.54 11.65 -21.90
N ASP A 148 5.36 11.52 -22.52
CA ASP A 148 4.69 12.67 -23.13
C ASP A 148 4.22 13.64 -22.03
N GLU A 149 4.94 14.77 -21.91
CA GLU A 149 4.68 15.81 -20.92
C GLU A 149 3.30 16.43 -21.08
N ASN A 150 2.83 16.63 -22.31
CA ASN A 150 1.52 17.25 -22.56
C ASN A 150 0.38 16.32 -22.12
N ALA A 151 0.45 15.05 -22.51
CA ALA A 151 -0.53 14.05 -22.07
C ALA A 151 -0.49 13.86 -20.56
N PHE A 152 0.71 13.86 -19.96
CA PHE A 152 0.90 13.75 -18.52
C PHE A 152 0.31 14.95 -17.76
N ALA A 153 0.61 16.17 -18.21
CA ALA A 153 0.08 17.40 -17.62
C ALA A 153 -1.45 17.46 -17.71
N GLN A 154 -2.04 17.09 -18.85
CA GLN A 154 -3.50 17.02 -19.01
C GLN A 154 -4.11 15.96 -18.07
N CYS A 155 -3.50 14.77 -17.96
CA CYS A 155 -3.94 13.75 -17.02
C CYS A 155 -3.91 14.28 -15.59
N LEU A 156 -2.79 14.87 -15.17
CA LEU A 156 -2.61 15.40 -13.83
C LEU A 156 -3.61 16.53 -13.53
N ALA A 157 -3.82 17.48 -14.48
CA ALA A 157 -4.77 18.57 -14.34
C ALA A 157 -6.23 18.09 -14.24
N SER A 158 -6.57 16.99 -14.92
CA SER A 158 -7.93 16.43 -14.88
C SER A 158 -8.31 15.84 -13.53
N GLY A 159 -7.33 15.45 -12.69
CA GLY A 159 -7.55 14.78 -11.42
C GLY A 159 -8.23 13.40 -11.52
N LYS A 160 -8.27 12.80 -12.71
CA LYS A 160 -9.01 11.55 -12.97
C LYS A 160 -8.61 10.38 -12.09
N HIS A 161 -7.38 10.37 -11.59
CA HIS A 161 -6.86 9.30 -10.73
C HIS A 161 -7.07 9.55 -9.23
N ARG A 162 -7.48 10.75 -8.83
CA ARG A 162 -7.66 11.15 -7.42
C ARG A 162 -8.57 10.20 -6.65
N GLN A 163 -9.69 9.80 -7.24
CA GLN A 163 -10.64 8.89 -6.59
C GLN A 163 -10.01 7.53 -6.29
N GLY A 164 -9.15 7.03 -7.17
CA GLY A 164 -8.42 5.79 -6.96
C GLY A 164 -7.45 5.86 -5.78
N VAL A 165 -6.70 6.98 -5.66
CA VAL A 165 -5.79 7.22 -4.51
C VAL A 165 -6.58 7.30 -3.20
N LEU A 166 -7.69 8.04 -3.19
CA LEU A 166 -8.55 8.16 -1.99
C LEU A 166 -9.25 6.84 -1.64
N ALA A 167 -9.56 6.00 -2.61
CA ALA A 167 -10.12 4.66 -2.39
C ALA A 167 -9.08 3.75 -1.70
N ASP A 168 -7.81 3.80 -2.12
CA ASP A 168 -6.72 3.07 -1.48
C ASP A 168 -6.49 3.54 -0.04
N GLN A 169 -6.46 4.86 0.20
CA GLN A 169 -6.37 5.46 1.55
C GLN A 169 -7.55 5.00 2.44
N LYS A 170 -8.76 5.03 1.88
CA LYS A 170 -9.95 4.56 2.60
C LYS A 170 -9.85 3.08 2.96
N LEU A 171 -9.44 2.24 2.02
CA LEU A 171 -9.25 0.80 2.27
C LEU A 171 -8.22 0.57 3.37
N ALA A 172 -7.08 1.28 3.35
CA ALA A 172 -6.08 1.21 4.41
C ALA A 172 -6.68 1.56 5.78
N THR A 173 -7.48 2.61 5.84
CA THR A 173 -8.18 3.04 7.07
C THR A 173 -9.21 2.00 7.53
N ASP A 174 -10.01 1.46 6.61
CA ASP A 174 -11.01 0.43 6.90
C ASP A 174 -10.39 -0.90 7.37
N LEU A 175 -9.18 -1.22 6.88
CA LEU A 175 -8.35 -2.36 7.33
C LEU A 175 -7.66 -2.09 8.69
N GLY A 176 -7.81 -0.89 9.27
CA GLY A 176 -7.19 -0.50 10.53
C GLY A 176 -5.67 -0.37 10.45
N LEU A 177 -5.14 0.05 9.28
CA LEU A 177 -3.71 0.29 9.13
C LEU A 177 -3.32 1.61 9.80
N THR A 178 -2.24 1.59 10.56
CA THR A 178 -1.79 2.74 11.37
C THR A 178 -0.42 3.29 10.95
N GLY A 179 0.21 2.66 9.95
CA GLY A 179 1.54 3.07 9.50
C GLY A 179 1.95 2.44 8.17
N THR A 180 3.03 2.96 7.60
CA THR A 180 3.63 2.51 6.34
C THR A 180 5.11 2.17 6.51
N PRO A 181 5.64 1.23 5.72
CA PRO A 181 4.87 0.34 4.87
C PRO A 181 4.05 -0.65 5.70
N THR A 182 2.90 -1.09 5.18
CA THR A 182 2.18 -2.25 5.70
C THR A 182 1.94 -3.22 4.55
N PHE A 183 2.42 -4.43 4.73
CA PHE A 183 2.32 -5.49 3.72
C PHE A 183 1.27 -6.54 4.11
N PHE A 184 0.58 -7.08 3.12
CA PHE A 184 -0.12 -8.35 3.24
C PHE A 184 0.58 -9.37 2.36
N ILE A 185 1.16 -10.39 2.96
CA ILE A 185 1.91 -11.45 2.28
C ILE A 185 1.11 -12.74 2.40
N ALA A 186 0.58 -13.23 1.29
CA ALA A 186 -0.35 -14.37 1.29
C ALA A 186 -1.53 -14.20 2.27
N GLY A 187 -1.99 -12.95 2.48
CA GLY A 187 -3.06 -12.59 3.41
C GLY A 187 -2.61 -12.26 4.84
N GLU A 188 -1.36 -12.55 5.20
CA GLU A 188 -0.82 -12.22 6.53
C GLU A 188 -0.28 -10.79 6.58
N LYS A 189 -0.79 -9.98 7.53
CA LYS A 189 -0.35 -8.60 7.72
C LYS A 189 1.02 -8.50 8.38
N ARG A 190 1.89 -7.65 7.83
CA ARG A 190 3.18 -7.25 8.39
C ARG A 190 3.30 -5.73 8.30
N THR A 191 3.64 -5.07 9.41
CA THR A 191 3.77 -3.60 9.46
C THR A 191 5.22 -3.23 9.73
N GLY A 192 5.70 -2.22 9.03
CA GLY A 192 7.06 -1.71 9.12
C GLY A 192 7.99 -2.30 8.07
N PHE A 193 9.23 -1.83 8.09
CA PHE A 193 10.27 -2.28 7.18
C PHE A 193 10.64 -3.75 7.45
N LEU A 194 10.79 -4.50 6.37
CA LEU A 194 11.31 -5.86 6.37
C LEU A 194 12.63 -5.88 5.59
N SER A 195 13.65 -6.48 6.16
CA SER A 195 14.91 -6.77 5.45
C SER A 195 14.67 -7.78 4.33
N TYR A 196 15.59 -7.85 3.36
CA TYR A 196 15.47 -8.83 2.28
C TYR A 196 15.43 -10.29 2.81
N GLU A 197 16.19 -10.61 3.84
CA GLU A 197 16.20 -11.95 4.43
C GLU A 197 14.87 -12.31 5.10
N GLU A 198 14.21 -11.34 5.76
CA GLU A 198 12.87 -11.53 6.30
C GLU A 198 11.85 -11.74 5.17
N TRP A 199 11.93 -10.96 4.10
CA TRP A 199 11.12 -11.15 2.90
C TRP A 199 11.29 -12.54 2.31
N LYS A 200 12.55 -12.97 2.11
CA LYS A 200 12.88 -14.28 1.58
C LYS A 200 12.24 -15.39 2.40
N ASN A 201 12.40 -15.37 3.72
CA ASN A 201 11.84 -16.37 4.62
C ASN A 201 10.30 -16.41 4.55
N LEU A 202 9.64 -15.25 4.52
CA LEU A 202 8.16 -15.16 4.42
C LEU A 202 7.65 -15.68 3.08
N LEU A 203 8.29 -15.31 1.98
CA LEU A 203 7.87 -15.73 0.64
C LEU A 203 8.14 -17.23 0.40
N ASP A 204 9.30 -17.74 0.82
CA ASP A 204 9.62 -19.16 0.68
C ASP A 204 8.65 -20.02 1.50
N LYS A 205 8.29 -19.60 2.72
CA LYS A 205 7.25 -20.25 3.51
C LYS A 205 5.89 -20.23 2.81
N ALA A 206 5.44 -19.06 2.37
CA ALA A 206 4.16 -18.93 1.68
C ALA A 206 4.07 -19.78 0.40
N LEU A 207 5.17 -19.87 -0.36
CA LEU A 207 5.28 -20.70 -1.56
C LEU A 207 5.24 -22.20 -1.24
N ALA A 208 5.81 -22.63 -0.11
CA ALA A 208 5.76 -24.04 0.32
C ALA A 208 4.35 -24.48 0.71
N GLU A 209 3.53 -23.58 1.26
CA GLU A 209 2.14 -23.84 1.66
C GLU A 209 1.16 -23.88 0.48
N LYS A 210 1.59 -23.46 -0.73
CA LYS A 210 0.76 -23.46 -1.95
C LYS A 210 1.05 -24.64 -2.89
N LYS A 211 2.01 -25.49 -2.55
CA LYS A 211 2.32 -26.73 -3.25
C LYS A 211 1.43 -27.87 -2.77
#